data_17c5b1547ae7130ff42b5ce197bdcb5e
#
_entry.id   17c5b1547ae7130ff42b5ce197bdcb5e
#
_cell.length_a   1.000
_cell.length_b   1.000
_cell.length_c   1.000
_cell.angle_alpha   90.00
_cell.angle_beta   90.00
_cell.angle_gamma   90.00
#
_symmetry.space_group_name_H-M   'P 1'
#
loop_
_entity.id
_entity.type
_entity.pdbx_description
1 polymer ?
#
loop_
_entity_poly.entity_id
_entity_poly.type
_entity_poly.pdbx_seq_one_letter_code
_entity_poly.pdbx_strand_id
1 'polypeptide(L)'
;MPNTSFSNCCARFLEDPLAAVKVLVPSVAIEIVLHKKLWQKTSLRDLTLYLAIVNTYWFATTLNLSFLETPLFCNCGRQRFNWLNKIEIVVGVLGLDLYCEWRKRIIDNNGFVDGVLARSIWIPATVTAIQAVYLLPTLNKKAKQIDRTGHEDEQFPKAHRAYIGFETVKVVGLAVAGLRFGRMLTL
;
A
#
# COMPACT_ATOMS: atom_id res chain seq x y z
N MET A 1 9.13 31.84 7.58
CA MET A 1 7.72 31.51 7.27
C MET A 1 7.73 30.40 6.25
N PRO A 2 7.20 29.20 6.52
CA PRO A 2 7.16 28.14 5.53
C PRO A 2 6.24 28.53 4.38
N ASN A 3 6.64 28.19 3.17
CA ASN A 3 6.01 28.55 1.90
C ASN A 3 4.58 27.99 1.84
N THR A 4 3.58 28.76 2.25
CA THR A 4 2.17 28.38 2.40
C THR A 4 1.55 27.86 1.09
N SER A 5 2.11 28.23 -0.05
CA SER A 5 1.63 27.83 -1.38
C SER A 5 1.88 26.35 -1.69
N PHE A 6 3.08 25.82 -1.36
CA PHE A 6 3.43 24.42 -1.63
C PHE A 6 2.65 23.46 -0.72
N SER A 7 2.51 23.78 0.57
CA SER A 7 1.75 22.97 1.51
C SER A 7 0.27 22.86 1.12
N ASN A 8 -0.32 23.95 0.62
CA ASN A 8 -1.71 23.97 0.16
C ASN A 8 -1.91 23.16 -1.13
N CYS A 9 -0.94 23.14 -2.04
CA CYS A 9 -0.99 22.34 -3.25
C CYS A 9 -0.95 20.84 -2.95
N CYS A 10 -0.02 20.42 -2.08
CA CYS A 10 0.07 19.03 -1.64
C CYS A 10 -1.18 18.56 -0.91
N ALA A 11 -1.73 19.38 -0.02
CA ALA A 11 -2.97 19.05 0.69
C ALA A 11 -4.16 18.87 -0.28
N ARG A 12 -4.31 19.75 -1.26
CA ARG A 12 -5.34 19.63 -2.30
C ARG A 12 -5.19 18.36 -3.13
N PHE A 13 -3.96 18.00 -3.53
CA PHE A 13 -3.71 16.77 -4.28
C PHE A 13 -4.08 15.54 -3.47
N LEU A 14 -3.69 15.48 -2.18
CA LEU A 14 -3.95 14.32 -1.31
C LEU A 14 -5.44 14.10 -1.03
N GLU A 15 -6.21 15.17 -0.99
CA GLU A 15 -7.66 15.14 -0.74
C GLU A 15 -8.51 15.00 -2.01
N ASP A 16 -7.88 15.02 -3.20
CA ASP A 16 -8.57 14.84 -4.47
C ASP A 16 -9.14 13.40 -4.55
N PRO A 17 -10.44 13.22 -4.83
CA PRO A 17 -11.04 11.90 -5.02
C PRO A 17 -10.35 11.05 -6.08
N LEU A 18 -9.75 11.70 -7.09
CA LEU A 18 -9.01 11.05 -8.17
C LEU A 18 -7.52 10.87 -7.87
N ALA A 19 -7.03 11.26 -6.70
CA ALA A 19 -5.61 11.16 -6.36
C ALA A 19 -5.08 9.73 -6.46
N ALA A 20 -5.88 8.72 -6.07
CA ALA A 20 -5.51 7.32 -6.21
C ALA A 20 -5.26 6.93 -7.68
N VAL A 21 -6.13 7.36 -8.60
CA VAL A 21 -5.97 7.10 -10.04
C VAL A 21 -4.77 7.85 -10.61
N LYS A 22 -4.57 9.12 -10.19
CA LYS A 22 -3.43 9.95 -10.61
C LYS A 22 -2.08 9.38 -10.17
N VAL A 23 -2.05 8.57 -9.12
CA VAL A 23 -0.85 7.83 -8.68
C VAL A 23 -0.77 6.47 -9.36
N LEU A 24 -1.87 5.73 -9.43
CA LEU A 24 -1.91 4.38 -10.00
C LEU A 24 -1.49 4.35 -11.47
N VAL A 25 -2.04 5.24 -12.29
CA VAL A 25 -1.79 5.25 -13.75
C VAL A 25 -0.30 5.43 -14.08
N PRO A 26 0.41 6.46 -13.57
CA PRO A 26 1.84 6.59 -13.82
C PRO A 26 2.66 5.47 -13.20
N SER A 27 2.27 4.93 -12.02
CA SER A 27 2.96 3.79 -11.42
C SER A 27 2.91 2.56 -12.33
N VAL A 28 1.73 2.22 -12.85
CA VAL A 28 1.57 1.11 -13.80
C VAL A 28 2.37 1.37 -15.09
N ALA A 29 2.35 2.59 -15.62
CA ALA A 29 3.10 2.93 -16.82
C ALA A 29 4.62 2.76 -16.62
N ILE A 30 5.14 3.19 -15.47
CA ILE A 30 6.54 3.01 -15.10
C ILE A 30 6.86 1.52 -14.96
N GLU A 31 6.01 0.73 -14.26
CA GLU A 31 6.22 -0.70 -14.08
C GLU A 31 6.21 -1.48 -15.40
N ILE A 32 5.37 -1.13 -16.36
CA ILE A 32 5.41 -1.74 -17.71
C ILE A 32 6.79 -1.57 -18.37
N VAL A 33 7.41 -0.39 -18.20
CA VAL A 33 8.75 -0.13 -18.73
C VAL A 33 9.81 -0.89 -17.94
N LEU A 34 9.74 -0.90 -16.61
CA LEU A 34 10.66 -1.61 -15.73
C LEU A 34 10.57 -3.12 -15.97
N HIS A 35 9.36 -3.66 -16.12
CA HIS A 35 9.13 -5.07 -16.41
C HIS A 35 9.91 -5.52 -17.65
N LYS A 36 9.75 -4.82 -18.76
CA LYS A 36 10.42 -5.17 -20.03
C LYS A 36 11.93 -4.96 -20.00
N LYS A 37 12.40 -3.90 -19.34
CA LYS A 37 13.82 -3.53 -19.37
C LYS A 37 14.65 -4.21 -18.27
N LEU A 38 14.04 -4.44 -17.11
CA LEU A 38 14.75 -4.87 -15.91
C LEU A 38 14.27 -6.23 -15.42
N TRP A 39 12.99 -6.39 -15.06
CA TRP A 39 12.52 -7.60 -14.37
C TRP A 39 12.67 -8.86 -15.20
N GLN A 40 12.41 -8.78 -16.51
CA GLN A 40 12.61 -9.93 -17.41
C GLN A 40 14.07 -10.39 -17.54
N LYS A 41 15.04 -9.54 -17.18
CA LYS A 41 16.48 -9.84 -17.24
C LYS A 41 17.09 -10.17 -15.88
N THR A 42 16.38 -9.86 -14.80
CA THR A 42 16.82 -10.05 -13.42
C THR A 42 16.84 -11.54 -13.07
N SER A 43 17.80 -12.01 -12.29
CA SER A 43 17.85 -13.40 -11.84
C SER A 43 16.68 -13.74 -10.91
N LEU A 44 16.32 -15.04 -10.82
CA LEU A 44 15.25 -15.48 -9.91
C LEU A 44 15.59 -15.16 -8.44
N ARG A 45 16.86 -15.30 -8.07
CA ARG A 45 17.37 -14.97 -6.75
C ARG A 45 17.19 -13.48 -6.42
N ASP A 46 17.54 -12.60 -7.38
CA ASP A 46 17.41 -11.16 -7.18
C ASP A 46 15.94 -10.74 -7.15
N LEU A 47 15.07 -11.35 -7.95
CA LEU A 47 13.61 -11.12 -7.84
C LEU A 47 13.08 -11.53 -6.46
N THR A 48 13.56 -12.65 -5.91
CA THR A 48 13.19 -13.08 -4.55
C THR A 48 13.69 -12.07 -3.51
N LEU A 49 14.91 -11.54 -3.66
CA LEU A 49 15.46 -10.50 -2.80
C LEU A 49 14.63 -9.21 -2.87
N TYR A 50 14.30 -8.75 -4.06
CA TYR A 50 13.49 -7.54 -4.23
C TYR A 50 12.09 -7.72 -3.64
N LEU A 51 11.48 -8.89 -3.80
CA LEU A 51 10.20 -9.20 -3.16
C LEU A 51 10.30 -9.21 -1.62
N ALA A 52 11.37 -9.75 -1.06
CA ALA A 52 11.61 -9.70 0.38
C ALA A 52 11.72 -8.24 0.85
N ILE A 53 12.50 -7.40 0.16
CA ILE A 53 12.70 -5.98 0.49
C ILE A 53 11.39 -5.21 0.38
N VAL A 54 10.68 -5.33 -0.75
CA VAL A 54 9.43 -4.60 -1.02
C VAL A 54 8.35 -4.95 0.01
N ASN A 55 8.17 -6.23 0.31
CA ASN A 55 7.18 -6.66 1.31
C ASN A 55 7.55 -6.22 2.73
N THR A 56 8.84 -6.27 3.10
CA THR A 56 9.31 -5.80 4.41
C THR A 56 9.17 -4.28 4.54
N TYR A 57 9.50 -3.53 3.49
CA TYR A 57 9.32 -2.08 3.46
C TYR A 57 7.83 -1.70 3.59
N TRP A 58 6.96 -2.36 2.83
CA TRP A 58 5.52 -2.14 2.90
C TRP A 58 4.97 -2.48 4.29
N PHE A 59 5.35 -3.64 4.84
CA PHE A 59 5.02 -4.02 6.20
C PHE A 59 5.43 -2.95 7.22
N ALA A 60 6.71 -2.54 7.20
CA ALA A 60 7.24 -1.57 8.16
C ALA A 60 6.54 -0.21 8.05
N THR A 61 6.29 0.26 6.82
CA THR A 61 5.61 1.53 6.57
C THR A 61 4.17 1.51 7.07
N THR A 62 3.42 0.44 6.76
CA THR A 62 2.03 0.27 7.22
C THR A 62 1.96 0.16 8.75
N LEU A 63 2.83 -0.66 9.34
CA LEU A 63 2.88 -0.85 10.80
C LEU A 63 3.20 0.46 11.51
N ASN A 64 4.25 1.17 11.08
CA ASN A 64 4.68 2.41 11.72
C ASN A 64 3.60 3.50 11.64
N LEU A 65 3.11 3.80 10.44
CA LEU A 65 2.18 4.90 10.25
C LEU A 65 0.79 4.62 10.82
N SER A 66 0.29 3.39 10.70
CA SER A 66 -1.07 3.05 11.14
C SER A 66 -1.19 2.76 12.63
N PHE A 67 -0.17 2.18 13.24
CA PHE A 67 -0.27 1.68 14.62
C PHE A 67 0.60 2.44 15.62
N LEU A 68 1.75 2.97 15.21
CA LEU A 68 2.66 3.65 16.12
C LEU A 68 2.50 5.19 16.09
N GLU A 69 2.45 5.79 14.90
CA GLU A 69 2.41 7.26 14.79
C GLU A 69 1.00 7.84 14.91
N THR A 70 -0.03 7.18 14.38
CA THR A 70 -1.38 7.73 14.36
C THR A 70 -1.97 7.99 15.75
N PRO A 71 -1.82 7.10 16.75
CA PRO A 71 -2.29 7.37 18.11
C PRO A 71 -1.62 8.57 18.78
N LEU A 72 -0.38 8.91 18.36
CA LEU A 72 0.41 10.00 18.97
C LEU A 72 0.11 11.38 18.37
N PHE A 73 -0.48 11.46 17.17
CA PHE A 73 -0.62 12.71 16.42
C PHE A 73 -2.02 12.91 15.83
N CYS A 74 -3.03 13.08 16.70
CA CYS A 74 -4.44 13.19 16.29
C CYS A 74 -4.73 14.26 15.21
N ASN A 75 -4.06 15.42 15.24
CA ASN A 75 -4.35 16.51 14.30
C ASN A 75 -3.77 16.36 12.90
N CYS A 76 -2.74 15.51 12.72
CA CYS A 76 -2.09 15.26 11.42
C CYS A 76 -2.52 13.93 10.77
N GLY A 77 -3.38 13.16 11.41
CA GLY A 77 -3.72 11.79 11.01
C GLY A 77 -4.25 11.69 9.58
N ARG A 78 -5.18 12.58 9.18
CA ARG A 78 -5.80 12.56 7.85
C ARG A 78 -4.79 12.70 6.71
N GLN A 79 -3.86 13.63 6.80
CA GLN A 79 -2.84 13.82 5.76
C GLN A 79 -1.90 12.62 5.69
N ARG A 80 -1.51 12.04 6.82
CA ARG A 80 -0.64 10.88 6.90
C ARG A 80 -1.27 9.64 6.26
N PHE A 81 -2.54 9.35 6.54
CA PHE A 81 -3.26 8.25 5.88
C PHE A 81 -3.39 8.45 4.39
N ASN A 82 -3.63 9.67 3.94
CA ASN A 82 -3.66 10.00 2.51
C ASN A 82 -2.30 9.74 1.84
N TRP A 83 -1.18 10.13 2.47
CA TRP A 83 0.16 9.86 2.00
C TRP A 83 0.48 8.37 2.01
N LEU A 84 0.24 7.69 3.14
CA LEU A 84 0.45 6.25 3.28
C LEU A 84 -0.22 5.50 2.13
N ASN A 85 -1.50 5.76 1.89
CA ASN A 85 -2.24 5.08 0.83
C ASN A 85 -1.64 5.30 -0.56
N LYS A 86 -1.07 6.49 -0.85
CA LYS A 86 -0.39 6.74 -2.14
C LYS A 86 0.91 5.95 -2.25
N ILE A 87 1.70 5.90 -1.18
CA ILE A 87 2.92 5.08 -1.11
C ILE A 87 2.55 3.60 -1.28
N GLU A 88 1.52 3.12 -0.61
CA GLU A 88 1.05 1.74 -0.72
C GLU A 88 0.58 1.36 -2.12
N ILE A 89 -0.05 2.28 -2.86
CA ILE A 89 -0.41 2.05 -4.27
C ILE A 89 0.86 1.80 -5.10
N VAL A 90 1.88 2.66 -4.96
CA VAL A 90 3.14 2.52 -5.71
C VAL A 90 3.84 1.20 -5.35
N VAL A 91 4.01 0.94 -4.06
CA VAL A 91 4.69 -0.27 -3.57
C VAL A 91 3.89 -1.53 -3.91
N GLY A 92 2.56 -1.45 -3.87
CA GLY A 92 1.67 -2.55 -4.25
C GLY A 92 1.77 -2.91 -5.74
N VAL A 93 1.80 -1.91 -6.62
CA VAL A 93 1.98 -2.12 -8.07
C VAL A 93 3.35 -2.77 -8.35
N LEU A 94 4.43 -2.23 -7.76
CA LEU A 94 5.77 -2.79 -7.85
C LEU A 94 5.81 -4.23 -7.32
N GLY A 95 5.26 -4.48 -6.14
CA GLY A 95 5.26 -5.81 -5.53
C GLY A 95 4.47 -6.84 -6.32
N LEU A 96 3.32 -6.44 -6.90
CA LEU A 96 2.53 -7.32 -7.77
C LEU A 96 3.26 -7.65 -9.07
N ASP A 97 3.89 -6.68 -9.72
CA ASP A 97 4.63 -6.92 -10.97
C ASP A 97 5.82 -7.86 -10.75
N LEU A 98 6.64 -7.58 -9.73
CA LEU A 98 7.73 -8.47 -9.32
C LEU A 98 7.23 -9.90 -9.00
N TYR A 99 6.12 -10.01 -8.28
CA TYR A 99 5.54 -11.31 -7.91
C TYR A 99 5.02 -12.06 -9.15
N CYS A 100 4.39 -11.38 -10.09
CA CYS A 100 3.91 -12.01 -11.33
C CYS A 100 5.07 -12.58 -12.17
N GLU A 101 6.17 -11.81 -12.33
CA GLU A 101 7.36 -12.29 -13.04
C GLU A 101 8.05 -13.43 -12.29
N TRP A 102 8.22 -13.31 -10.97
CA TRP A 102 8.79 -14.35 -10.12
C TRP A 102 7.97 -15.65 -10.22
N ARG A 103 6.64 -15.54 -10.04
CA ARG A 103 5.71 -16.67 -10.13
C ARG A 103 5.78 -17.35 -11.49
N LYS A 104 5.77 -16.57 -12.57
CA LYS A 104 5.90 -17.08 -13.93
C LYS A 104 7.15 -17.95 -14.08
N ARG A 105 8.30 -17.46 -13.65
CA ARG A 105 9.57 -18.19 -13.75
C ARG A 105 9.61 -19.46 -12.91
N ILE A 106 9.01 -19.45 -11.72
CA ILE A 106 8.89 -20.67 -10.90
C ILE A 106 8.08 -21.73 -11.67
N ILE A 107 6.94 -21.35 -12.26
CA ILE A 107 6.09 -22.26 -13.02
C ILE A 107 6.78 -22.74 -14.30
N ASP A 108 7.44 -21.85 -15.02
CA ASP A 108 8.16 -22.21 -16.25
C ASP A 108 9.31 -23.20 -15.98
N ASN A 109 9.87 -23.19 -14.78
CA ASN A 109 10.87 -24.16 -14.30
C ASN A 109 10.24 -25.37 -13.57
N ASN A 110 8.97 -25.68 -13.79
CA ASN A 110 8.23 -26.77 -13.13
C ASN A 110 8.19 -26.69 -11.61
N GLY A 111 8.40 -25.51 -11.02
CA GLY A 111 8.27 -25.27 -9.60
C GLY A 111 6.83 -25.04 -9.18
N PHE A 112 6.58 -25.16 -7.87
CA PHE A 112 5.27 -24.94 -7.27
C PHE A 112 5.25 -23.65 -6.44
N VAL A 113 4.18 -22.87 -6.58
CA VAL A 113 3.95 -21.66 -5.78
C VAL A 113 2.87 -21.98 -4.73
N ASP A 114 3.27 -21.90 -3.47
CA ASP A 114 2.38 -22.13 -2.35
C ASP A 114 1.23 -21.11 -2.31
N GLY A 115 0.01 -21.63 -2.10
CA GLY A 115 -1.21 -20.83 -2.05
C GLY A 115 -1.26 -19.84 -0.88
N VAL A 116 -0.54 -20.11 0.23
CA VAL A 116 -0.44 -19.15 1.35
C VAL A 116 0.40 -17.96 0.93
N LEU A 117 1.54 -18.19 0.24
CA LEU A 117 2.36 -17.10 -0.29
C LEU A 117 1.59 -16.26 -1.30
N ALA A 118 0.86 -16.89 -2.22
CA ALA A 118 0.03 -16.17 -3.18
C ALA A 118 -1.00 -15.27 -2.47
N ARG A 119 -1.73 -15.81 -1.50
CA ARG A 119 -2.71 -15.02 -0.72
C ARG A 119 -2.07 -13.89 0.06
N SER A 120 -0.88 -14.10 0.63
CA SER A 120 -0.17 -13.07 1.39
C SER A 120 0.28 -11.86 0.55
N ILE A 121 0.31 -11.97 -0.77
CA ILE A 121 0.57 -10.89 -1.72
C ILE A 121 -0.74 -10.25 -2.21
N TRP A 122 -1.70 -11.09 -2.65
CA TRP A 122 -2.94 -10.59 -3.26
C TRP A 122 -3.87 -9.91 -2.26
N ILE A 123 -3.96 -10.41 -1.01
CA ILE A 123 -4.82 -9.82 0.02
C ILE A 123 -4.41 -8.39 0.35
N PRO A 124 -3.14 -8.06 0.71
CA PRO A 124 -2.72 -6.68 0.94
C PRO A 124 -3.00 -5.75 -0.25
N ALA A 125 -2.72 -6.20 -1.47
CA ALA A 125 -2.96 -5.40 -2.68
C ALA A 125 -4.45 -5.10 -2.88
N THR A 126 -5.31 -6.10 -2.72
CA THR A 126 -6.77 -5.94 -2.83
C THR A 126 -7.31 -5.02 -1.74
N VAL A 127 -6.86 -5.19 -0.51
CA VAL A 127 -7.25 -4.34 0.62
C VAL A 127 -6.82 -2.89 0.37
N THR A 128 -5.60 -2.64 -0.11
CA THR A 128 -5.14 -1.29 -0.46
C THR A 128 -6.01 -0.67 -1.56
N ALA A 129 -6.41 -1.44 -2.57
CA ALA A 129 -7.32 -0.95 -3.61
C ALA A 129 -8.69 -0.54 -3.03
N ILE A 130 -9.27 -1.38 -2.15
CA ILE A 130 -10.56 -1.07 -1.48
C ILE A 130 -10.42 0.18 -0.62
N GLN A 131 -9.34 0.32 0.13
CA GLN A 131 -9.07 1.51 0.94
C GLN A 131 -8.94 2.76 0.07
N ALA A 132 -8.20 2.69 -1.04
CA ALA A 132 -7.97 3.80 -1.94
C ALA A 132 -9.24 4.31 -2.63
N VAL A 133 -10.10 3.38 -3.07
CA VAL A 133 -11.27 3.71 -3.89
C VAL A 133 -12.50 4.03 -3.04
N TYR A 134 -12.68 3.38 -1.92
CA TYR A 134 -13.91 3.47 -1.13
C TYR A 134 -13.72 4.06 0.26
N LEU A 135 -12.84 3.48 1.09
CA LEU A 135 -12.78 3.86 2.50
C LEU A 135 -12.17 5.25 2.71
N LEU A 136 -11.07 5.56 2.06
CA LEU A 136 -10.37 6.82 2.24
C LEU A 136 -11.16 8.03 1.74
N PRO A 137 -11.79 8.01 0.55
CA PRO A 137 -12.71 9.07 0.13
C PRO A 137 -13.89 9.26 1.10
N THR A 138 -14.45 8.17 1.61
CA THR A 138 -15.56 8.21 2.58
C THR A 138 -15.13 8.85 3.90
N LEU A 139 -13.97 8.43 4.44
CA LEU A 139 -13.40 9.01 5.66
C LEU A 139 -13.07 10.49 5.49
N ASN A 140 -12.46 10.87 4.37
CA ASN A 140 -12.14 12.27 4.08
C ASN A 140 -13.39 13.15 3.99
N LYS A 141 -14.47 12.64 3.35
CA LYS A 141 -15.75 13.36 3.26
C LYS A 141 -16.37 13.58 4.65
N LYS A 142 -16.39 12.53 5.48
CA LYS A 142 -16.94 12.59 6.83
C LYS A 142 -16.10 13.47 7.76
N ALA A 143 -14.78 13.38 7.71
CA ALA A 143 -13.88 14.24 8.47
C ALA A 143 -14.10 15.73 8.11
N LYS A 144 -14.26 16.07 6.84
CA LYS A 144 -14.60 17.43 6.39
C LYS A 144 -15.97 17.89 6.92
N GLN A 145 -16.92 16.99 7.06
CA GLN A 145 -18.22 17.31 7.65
C GLN A 145 -18.09 17.62 9.14
N ILE A 146 -17.33 16.83 9.89
CA ILE A 146 -17.03 17.08 11.32
C ILE A 146 -16.33 18.42 11.49
N ASP A 147 -15.32 18.74 10.65
CA ASP A 147 -14.61 20.03 10.66
C ASP A 147 -15.58 21.23 10.47
N ARG A 148 -16.68 21.05 9.73
CA ARG A 148 -17.68 22.11 9.48
C ARG A 148 -18.75 22.23 10.52
N THR A 149 -19.23 21.11 11.07
CA THR A 149 -20.41 21.06 11.95
C THR A 149 -20.07 20.93 13.42
N GLY A 150 -18.82 20.52 13.75
CA GLY A 150 -18.40 20.21 15.10
C GLY A 150 -19.05 18.95 15.70
N HIS A 151 -19.91 18.25 14.93
CA HIS A 151 -20.59 17.02 15.37
C HIS A 151 -20.03 15.80 14.66
N GLU A 152 -19.73 14.78 15.46
CA GLU A 152 -19.26 13.48 14.97
C GLU A 152 -20.46 12.63 14.51
N ASP A 153 -20.43 12.18 13.23
CA ASP A 153 -21.43 11.26 12.68
C ASP A 153 -21.15 9.84 13.22
N GLU A 154 -22.20 9.13 13.68
CA GLU A 154 -22.09 7.74 14.17
C GLU A 154 -21.42 6.76 13.20
N GLN A 155 -21.42 7.07 11.92
CA GLN A 155 -20.79 6.23 10.89
C GLN A 155 -19.29 6.45 10.78
N PHE A 156 -18.74 7.58 11.26
CA PHE A 156 -17.30 7.84 11.20
C PHE A 156 -16.48 6.83 12.03
N PRO A 157 -16.81 6.53 13.29
CA PRO A 157 -16.11 5.52 14.06
C PRO A 157 -16.17 4.12 13.45
N LYS A 158 -17.29 3.77 12.77
CA LYS A 158 -17.45 2.48 12.08
C LYS A 158 -16.51 2.38 10.88
N ALA A 159 -16.46 3.41 10.04
CA ALA A 159 -15.56 3.47 8.89
C ALA A 159 -14.08 3.47 9.30
N HIS A 160 -13.76 4.19 10.38
CA HIS A 160 -12.40 4.23 10.94
C HIS A 160 -11.96 2.86 11.48
N ARG A 161 -12.82 2.17 12.23
CA ARG A 161 -12.54 0.80 12.71
C ARG A 161 -12.36 -0.20 11.56
N ALA A 162 -13.19 -0.08 10.52
CA ALA A 162 -13.03 -0.90 9.32
C ALA A 162 -11.66 -0.65 8.65
N TYR A 163 -11.24 0.62 8.55
CA TYR A 163 -9.92 0.98 8.01
C TYR A 163 -8.80 0.32 8.81
N ILE A 164 -8.81 0.44 10.14
CA ILE A 164 -7.81 -0.19 11.03
C ILE A 164 -7.83 -1.73 10.88
N GLY A 165 -9.01 -2.34 10.80
CA GLY A 165 -9.14 -3.78 10.57
C GLY A 165 -8.47 -4.23 9.27
N PHE A 166 -8.63 -3.49 8.19
CA PHE A 166 -7.95 -3.74 6.93
C PHE A 166 -6.43 -3.53 7.02
N GLU A 167 -5.97 -2.51 7.76
CA GLU A 167 -4.53 -2.35 8.02
C GLU A 167 -3.94 -3.57 8.75
N THR A 168 -4.64 -4.10 9.74
CA THR A 168 -4.21 -5.30 10.47
C THR A 168 -4.07 -6.50 9.52
N VAL A 169 -5.06 -6.72 8.64
CA VAL A 169 -5.01 -7.80 7.64
C VAL A 169 -3.82 -7.64 6.68
N LYS A 170 -3.53 -6.41 6.23
CA LYS A 170 -2.35 -6.12 5.40
C LYS A 170 -1.05 -6.45 6.13
N VAL A 171 -0.90 -5.96 7.37
CA VAL A 171 0.30 -6.18 8.19
C VAL A 171 0.59 -7.68 8.34
N VAL A 172 -0.43 -8.48 8.66
CA VAL A 172 -0.27 -9.93 8.79
C VAL A 172 0.15 -10.57 7.46
N GLY A 173 -0.53 -10.22 6.35
CA GLY A 173 -0.20 -10.74 5.03
C GLY A 173 1.24 -10.39 4.61
N LEU A 174 1.63 -9.13 4.76
CA LEU A 174 2.96 -8.64 4.38
C LEU A 174 4.07 -9.26 5.26
N ALA A 175 3.82 -9.48 6.56
CA ALA A 175 4.74 -10.19 7.45
C ALA A 175 4.99 -11.62 6.97
N VAL A 176 3.91 -12.35 6.63
CA VAL A 176 4.01 -13.72 6.10
C VAL A 176 4.79 -13.73 4.77
N ALA A 177 4.49 -12.81 3.85
CA ALA A 177 5.19 -12.71 2.57
C ALA A 177 6.69 -12.42 2.76
N GLY A 178 7.03 -11.39 3.55
CA GLY A 178 8.41 -11.00 3.82
C GLY A 178 9.23 -12.13 4.46
N LEU A 179 8.66 -12.83 5.46
CA LEU A 179 9.33 -13.98 6.10
C LEU A 179 9.54 -15.15 5.13
N ARG A 180 8.58 -15.44 4.25
CA ARG A 180 8.71 -16.53 3.29
C ARG A 180 9.75 -16.24 2.22
N PHE A 181 9.73 -15.04 1.62
CA PHE A 181 10.77 -14.64 0.67
C PHE A 181 12.14 -14.57 1.36
N GLY A 182 12.23 -14.06 2.59
CA GLY A 182 13.46 -14.04 3.36
C GLY A 182 14.04 -15.45 3.57
N ARG A 183 13.20 -16.44 3.93
CA ARG A 183 13.64 -17.84 4.08
C ARG A 183 14.14 -18.44 2.76
N MET A 184 13.53 -18.12 1.63
CA MET A 184 13.97 -18.62 0.32
C MET A 184 15.37 -18.11 -0.08
N LEU A 185 15.85 -17.01 0.53
CA LEU A 185 17.19 -16.49 0.29
C LEU A 185 18.27 -17.17 1.13
N THR A 186 17.89 -17.88 2.20
CA THR A 186 18.80 -18.56 3.12
C THR A 186 18.94 -20.05 2.84
N LEU A 187 18.15 -20.59 1.93
CA LEU A 187 18.21 -21.97 1.44
C LEU A 187 19.00 -22.05 0.14
#